data_fc9d443346037980622aae469625b013
#
_entry.id   fc9d443346037980622aae469625b013
#
_cell.length_a   1.000
_cell.length_b   1.000
_cell.length_c   1.000
_cell.angle_alpha   90.00
_cell.angle_beta   90.00
_cell.angle_gamma   90.00
#
_symmetry.space_group_name_H-M   'P 1'
#
loop_
_entity.id
_entity.type
_entity.pdbx_description
1 polymer ?
#
loop_
_entity_poly.entity_id
_entity_poly.type
_entity_poly.pdbx_seq_one_letter_code
_entity_poly.pdbx_strand_id
1 'polypeptide(L)'
;MADSNEHEPNTLFVEVTGAGLPEVDGLFVPSTAPPAQSESGTVSSPGYWNGKMAWDRADGASARSPSLSYSNSYRSWRISRLDGHLAYEITCDDALPPTDREWNVYKKGVAPAPKVVLHHSDPRESCPEPNVIFVLGGPGTGKGTMCELAETQLGWTHLSTGELLREVQQGGGPRAAVIDECLEAGQLVPNEIVVTLLQQAMQRIIRTTGKTNFLLDGFPRSLNNLEAWYEIYGRETALPKMLYLECPYEVLEQRILGRANFTGRRDDNIESIRMRFETFKAETLPTVELFRS
;
A
#
# COMPACT_ATOMS: atom_id res chain seq x y z
N MET A 1 -43.07 13.53 14.61
CA MET A 1 -41.76 13.62 13.98
C MET A 1 -40.90 12.66 14.72
N ALA A 2 -40.69 11.49 14.17
CA ALA A 2 -39.94 10.42 14.79
C ALA A 2 -38.45 10.60 14.38
N ASP A 3 -37.60 10.81 15.36
CA ASP A 3 -36.15 10.73 15.22
C ASP A 3 -35.80 9.27 14.89
N SER A 4 -35.55 9.01 13.64
CA SER A 4 -34.94 7.76 13.17
C SER A 4 -33.43 7.89 13.29
N ASN A 5 -32.91 7.80 14.51
CA ASN A 5 -31.52 7.44 14.77
C ASN A 5 -31.43 5.91 14.60
N GLU A 6 -31.43 5.45 13.35
CA GLU A 6 -30.95 4.11 13.03
C GLU A 6 -29.45 4.09 13.33
N HIS A 7 -29.10 3.56 14.50
CA HIS A 7 -27.73 3.16 14.80
C HIS A 7 -27.34 2.11 13.75
N GLU A 8 -26.53 2.50 12.79
CA GLU A 8 -25.81 1.53 11.98
C GLU A 8 -25.10 0.53 12.92
N PRO A 9 -25.12 -0.76 12.62
CA PRO A 9 -24.50 -1.74 13.49
C PRO A 9 -23.02 -1.35 13.64
N ASN A 10 -22.53 -1.31 14.89
CA ASN A 10 -21.15 -1.03 15.28
C ASN A 10 -20.21 -1.84 14.37
N THR A 11 -19.77 -1.25 13.28
CA THR A 11 -18.85 -1.89 12.35
C THR A 11 -17.49 -1.95 13.01
N LEU A 12 -17.00 -3.15 13.25
CA LEU A 12 -15.71 -3.37 13.89
C LEU A 12 -14.64 -3.55 12.82
N PHE A 13 -13.62 -2.74 12.87
CA PHE A 13 -12.45 -2.80 11.97
C PHE A 13 -11.26 -3.42 12.70
N VAL A 14 -10.41 -4.13 11.97
CA VAL A 14 -9.20 -4.73 12.51
C VAL A 14 -7.99 -4.17 11.78
N GLU A 15 -7.05 -3.60 12.50
CA GLU A 15 -5.78 -3.16 11.94
C GLU A 15 -4.67 -4.14 12.31
N VAL A 16 -3.92 -4.58 11.31
CA VAL A 16 -2.76 -5.48 11.44
C VAL A 16 -1.51 -4.70 11.06
N THR A 17 -0.52 -4.66 11.94
CA THR A 17 0.72 -3.90 11.73
C THR A 17 1.95 -4.68 12.18
N GLY A 18 3.10 -4.38 11.56
CA GLY A 18 4.39 -4.94 11.95
C GLY A 18 4.56 -6.41 11.64
N ALA A 19 3.74 -6.98 10.75
CA ALA A 19 3.97 -8.33 10.24
C ALA A 19 5.27 -8.39 9.44
N GLY A 20 6.00 -9.50 9.54
CA GLY A 20 7.17 -9.74 8.68
C GLY A 20 6.81 -9.93 7.20
N LEU A 21 5.51 -9.97 6.88
CA LEU A 21 4.94 -10.00 5.53
C LEU A 21 4.17 -8.70 5.29
N PRO A 22 4.71 -7.74 4.55
CA PRO A 22 4.05 -6.45 4.31
C PRO A 22 2.66 -6.55 3.67
N GLU A 23 2.41 -7.61 2.89
CA GLU A 23 1.09 -7.84 2.30
C GLU A 23 -0.01 -8.15 3.33
N VAL A 24 0.36 -8.49 4.55
CA VAL A 24 -0.58 -8.80 5.65
C VAL A 24 -0.89 -7.55 6.48
N ASP A 25 0.03 -6.58 6.52
CA ASP A 25 -0.21 -5.32 7.22
C ASP A 25 -1.31 -4.50 6.55
N GLY A 26 -2.19 -3.92 7.32
CA GLY A 26 -3.24 -3.03 6.83
C GLY A 26 -4.53 -3.08 7.62
N LEU A 27 -5.52 -2.38 7.11
CA LEU A 27 -6.86 -2.35 7.67
C LEU A 27 -7.71 -3.47 7.06
N PHE A 28 -8.41 -4.18 7.92
CA PHE A 28 -9.36 -5.22 7.55
C PHE A 28 -10.78 -4.76 7.89
N VAL A 29 -11.68 -4.91 6.95
CA VAL A 29 -13.11 -4.61 7.08
C VAL A 29 -13.90 -5.91 7.20
N PRO A 30 -15.10 -5.90 7.81
CA PRO A 30 -15.95 -7.08 7.85
C PRO A 30 -16.14 -7.67 6.45
N SER A 31 -15.93 -8.97 6.32
CA SER A 31 -16.04 -9.66 5.04
C SER A 31 -17.46 -9.58 4.49
N THR A 32 -17.59 -9.16 3.24
CA THR A 32 -18.87 -9.19 2.49
C THR A 32 -18.99 -10.45 1.62
N ALA A 33 -17.96 -11.28 1.56
CA ALA A 33 -17.97 -12.50 0.78
C ALA A 33 -19.00 -13.48 1.34
N PRO A 34 -19.77 -14.17 0.49
CA PRO A 34 -20.60 -15.27 0.93
C PRO A 34 -19.67 -16.34 1.55
N PRO A 35 -20.07 -16.96 2.66
CA PRO A 35 -19.26 -18.00 3.28
C PRO A 35 -19.03 -19.11 2.26
N ALA A 36 -17.75 -19.46 2.02
CA ALA A 36 -17.45 -20.72 1.36
C ALA A 36 -18.09 -21.83 2.19
N GLN A 37 -18.65 -22.84 1.53
CA GLN A 37 -19.38 -23.91 2.22
C GLN A 37 -18.53 -24.42 3.39
N SER A 38 -19.04 -24.23 4.62
CA SER A 38 -18.38 -24.76 5.80
C SER A 38 -18.44 -26.28 5.74
N GLU A 39 -17.38 -26.94 6.14
CA GLU A 39 -17.34 -28.41 6.27
C GLU A 39 -18.50 -28.98 7.12
N SER A 40 -19.23 -28.13 7.85
CA SER A 40 -20.35 -28.47 8.73
C SER A 40 -21.74 -28.11 8.24
N GLY A 41 -21.90 -27.54 7.02
CA GLY A 41 -23.22 -27.24 6.45
C GLY A 41 -24.01 -26.08 7.10
N THR A 42 -23.43 -25.34 8.03
CA THR A 42 -24.06 -24.16 8.65
C THR A 42 -23.86 -22.92 7.77
N VAL A 43 -24.95 -22.31 7.33
CA VAL A 43 -24.94 -21.04 6.58
C VAL A 43 -24.60 -19.92 7.56
N SER A 44 -23.43 -19.31 7.44
CA SER A 44 -23.06 -18.11 8.19
C SER A 44 -23.60 -16.86 7.49
N SER A 45 -23.99 -15.85 8.25
CA SER A 45 -24.34 -14.53 7.70
C SER A 45 -23.11 -13.86 7.06
N PRO A 46 -23.27 -12.95 6.09
CA PRO A 46 -22.19 -12.12 5.58
C PRO A 46 -21.39 -11.50 6.75
N GLY A 47 -20.08 -11.51 6.67
CA GLY A 47 -19.19 -11.03 7.75
C GLY A 47 -18.91 -12.03 8.86
N TYR A 48 -19.45 -13.24 8.80
CA TYR A 48 -19.20 -14.28 9.80
C TYR A 48 -18.65 -15.55 9.15
N TRP A 49 -17.61 -16.09 9.76
CA TRP A 49 -17.04 -17.38 9.42
C TRP A 49 -17.05 -18.29 10.65
N ASN A 50 -17.63 -19.49 10.54
CA ASN A 50 -17.74 -20.41 11.66
C ASN A 50 -18.39 -19.79 12.93
N GLY A 51 -19.38 -18.91 12.78
CA GLY A 51 -20.08 -18.24 13.88
C GLY A 51 -19.31 -17.09 14.53
N LYS A 52 -18.12 -16.76 14.06
CA LYS A 52 -17.34 -15.59 14.48
C LYS A 52 -17.14 -14.63 13.31
N MET A 53 -16.94 -13.35 13.61
CA MET A 53 -16.67 -12.35 12.58
C MET A 53 -15.44 -12.72 11.75
N ALA A 54 -15.45 -12.35 10.48
CA ALA A 54 -14.33 -12.49 9.57
C ALA A 54 -14.11 -11.16 8.86
N TRP A 55 -12.86 -10.88 8.53
CA TRP A 55 -12.47 -9.63 7.89
C TRP A 55 -11.62 -9.91 6.66
N ASP A 56 -11.86 -9.13 5.61
CA ASP A 56 -11.03 -9.06 4.42
C ASP A 56 -10.27 -7.73 4.42
N ARG A 57 -9.14 -7.70 3.79
CA ARG A 57 -8.35 -6.49 3.69
C ARG A 57 -9.11 -5.38 2.96
N ALA A 58 -9.13 -4.17 3.52
CA ALA A 58 -9.96 -3.05 3.04
C ALA A 58 -9.61 -2.55 1.62
N ASP A 59 -8.39 -2.81 1.17
CA ASP A 59 -7.86 -2.43 -0.14
C ASP A 59 -7.91 -3.56 -1.18
N GLY A 60 -8.49 -4.69 -0.82
CA GLY A 60 -8.54 -5.89 -1.64
C GLY A 60 -9.92 -6.21 -2.17
N ALA A 61 -10.26 -5.74 -3.36
CA ALA A 61 -11.49 -6.11 -4.06
C ALA A 61 -11.41 -7.47 -4.78
N SER A 62 -10.33 -8.25 -4.64
CA SER A 62 -10.16 -9.52 -5.34
C SER A 62 -10.36 -10.72 -4.42
N ALA A 63 -10.81 -11.85 -5.01
CA ALA A 63 -10.97 -13.14 -4.34
C ALA A 63 -9.66 -13.73 -3.73
N ARG A 64 -8.57 -12.99 -3.76
CA ARG A 64 -7.24 -13.34 -3.26
C ARG A 64 -6.63 -12.25 -2.36
N SER A 65 -7.44 -11.61 -1.52
CA SER A 65 -6.93 -10.67 -0.51
C SER A 65 -6.53 -11.40 0.76
N PRO A 66 -5.56 -10.88 1.56
CA PRO A 66 -5.34 -11.38 2.91
C PRO A 66 -6.63 -11.31 3.72
N SER A 67 -6.87 -12.32 4.53
CA SER A 67 -8.07 -12.42 5.35
C SER A 67 -7.71 -12.76 6.79
N LEU A 68 -8.55 -12.29 7.71
CA LEU A 68 -8.51 -12.64 9.13
C LEU A 68 -9.78 -13.40 9.46
N SER A 69 -9.66 -14.63 9.91
CA SER A 69 -10.80 -15.52 10.20
C SER A 69 -10.53 -16.47 11.37
N TYR A 70 -11.59 -17.04 11.90
CA TYR A 70 -11.51 -18.05 12.96
C TYR A 70 -11.70 -19.47 12.41
N SER A 71 -10.87 -20.39 12.87
CA SER A 71 -10.99 -21.83 12.57
C SER A 71 -11.50 -22.59 13.77
N ASN A 72 -12.70 -23.19 13.65
CA ASN A 72 -13.28 -24.04 14.69
C ASN A 72 -12.47 -25.32 14.92
N SER A 73 -11.98 -25.96 13.85
CA SER A 73 -11.22 -27.21 13.92
C SER A 73 -9.92 -27.07 14.73
N TYR A 74 -9.31 -25.88 14.68
CA TYR A 74 -8.05 -25.60 15.37
C TYR A 74 -8.21 -24.67 16.57
N ARG A 75 -9.44 -24.14 16.82
CA ARG A 75 -9.76 -23.19 17.89
C ARG A 75 -8.78 -22.00 17.88
N SER A 76 -8.60 -21.40 16.70
CA SER A 76 -7.58 -20.39 16.47
C SER A 76 -8.05 -19.29 15.54
N TRP A 77 -7.61 -18.07 15.80
CA TRP A 77 -7.65 -16.95 14.87
C TRP A 77 -6.48 -17.04 13.89
N ARG A 78 -6.74 -16.76 12.62
CA ARG A 78 -5.80 -16.99 11.52
C ARG A 78 -5.74 -15.80 10.57
N ILE A 79 -4.53 -15.39 10.22
CA ILE A 79 -4.28 -14.41 9.15
C ILE A 79 -3.70 -15.17 7.97
N SER A 80 -4.40 -15.10 6.83
CA SER A 80 -3.99 -15.74 5.59
C SER A 80 -3.38 -14.72 4.63
N ARG A 81 -2.48 -15.18 3.77
CA ARG A 81 -1.85 -14.42 2.71
C ARG A 81 -2.76 -14.29 1.49
N LEU A 82 -2.32 -13.50 0.50
CA LEU A 82 -2.94 -13.36 -0.83
C LEU A 82 -3.13 -14.70 -1.56
N ASP A 83 -2.22 -15.65 -1.34
CA ASP A 83 -2.27 -16.98 -1.95
C ASP A 83 -3.17 -17.97 -1.17
N GLY A 84 -3.84 -17.50 -0.10
CA GLY A 84 -4.69 -18.31 0.77
C GLY A 84 -3.93 -19.16 1.78
N HIS A 85 -2.59 -19.12 1.78
CA HIS A 85 -1.81 -19.83 2.78
C HIS A 85 -1.81 -19.13 4.13
N LEU A 86 -1.87 -19.92 5.21
CA LEU A 86 -1.80 -19.41 6.57
C LEU A 86 -0.40 -18.83 6.86
N ALA A 87 -0.39 -17.59 7.35
CA ALA A 87 0.82 -16.87 7.72
C ALA A 87 1.00 -16.77 9.24
N TYR A 88 -0.05 -16.41 9.95
CA TYR A 88 -0.02 -16.20 11.39
C TYR A 88 -1.23 -16.83 12.07
N GLU A 89 -1.04 -17.32 13.28
CA GLU A 89 -2.07 -18.01 14.05
C GLU A 89 -1.94 -17.72 15.54
N ILE A 90 -3.09 -17.62 16.22
CA ILE A 90 -3.14 -17.61 17.68
C ILE A 90 -4.27 -18.50 18.16
N THR A 91 -3.94 -19.49 18.99
CA THR A 91 -4.92 -20.44 19.53
C THR A 91 -5.63 -19.81 20.71
N CYS A 92 -6.92 -19.55 20.56
CA CYS A 92 -7.82 -19.07 21.61
C CYS A 92 -9.27 -19.18 21.15
N ASP A 93 -10.21 -19.20 22.10
CA ASP A 93 -11.65 -19.24 21.84
C ASP A 93 -12.31 -17.85 21.95
N ASP A 94 -11.54 -16.78 22.01
CA ASP A 94 -12.08 -15.44 22.15
C ASP A 94 -13.03 -15.11 20.99
N ALA A 95 -14.08 -14.36 21.26
CA ALA A 95 -15.08 -13.99 20.24
C ALA A 95 -14.48 -13.10 19.13
N LEU A 96 -13.43 -12.34 19.46
CA LEU A 96 -12.69 -11.46 18.58
C LEU A 96 -11.21 -11.83 18.56
N PRO A 97 -10.45 -11.44 17.54
CA PRO A 97 -9.02 -11.69 17.50
C PRO A 97 -8.32 -10.97 18.65
N PRO A 98 -7.44 -11.65 19.39
CA PRO A 98 -6.76 -11.06 20.55
C PRO A 98 -5.78 -9.96 20.13
N THR A 99 -5.78 -8.86 20.88
CA THR A 99 -4.94 -7.69 20.66
C THR A 99 -3.80 -7.56 21.67
N ASP A 100 -3.88 -8.32 22.75
CA ASP A 100 -2.98 -8.29 23.91
C ASP A 100 -2.00 -9.46 24.00
N ARG A 101 -2.04 -10.32 23.00
CA ARG A 101 -1.21 -11.55 22.93
C ARG A 101 -0.35 -11.57 21.69
N GLU A 102 0.76 -12.26 21.77
CA GLU A 102 1.67 -12.46 20.65
C GLU A 102 1.16 -13.56 19.71
N TRP A 103 1.11 -13.24 18.41
CA TRP A 103 0.70 -14.17 17.36
C TRP A 103 1.87 -15.07 16.97
N ASN A 104 1.57 -16.32 16.67
CA ASN A 104 2.57 -17.28 16.21
C ASN A 104 2.80 -17.14 14.70
N VAL A 105 4.06 -17.16 14.29
CA VAL A 105 4.43 -17.25 12.88
C VAL A 105 4.22 -18.68 12.41
N TYR A 106 3.37 -18.86 11.40
CA TYR A 106 3.10 -20.16 10.82
C TYR A 106 4.04 -20.47 9.66
N LYS A 107 4.01 -21.68 9.09
CA LYS A 107 4.95 -22.20 8.08
C LYS A 107 5.24 -21.27 6.90
N LYS A 108 4.27 -20.46 6.49
CA LYS A 108 4.38 -19.49 5.39
C LYS A 108 4.46 -18.05 5.87
N GLY A 109 4.44 -17.82 7.17
CA GLY A 109 4.67 -16.52 7.78
C GLY A 109 6.14 -16.19 7.88
N VAL A 110 6.44 -14.91 8.07
CA VAL A 110 7.78 -14.36 8.28
C VAL A 110 7.76 -13.51 9.56
N ALA A 111 8.78 -13.65 10.40
CA ALA A 111 8.90 -12.81 11.61
C ALA A 111 9.22 -11.36 11.24
N PRO A 112 8.79 -10.37 12.05
CA PRO A 112 8.07 -10.53 13.33
C PRO A 112 6.60 -10.92 13.14
N ALA A 113 5.98 -11.41 14.23
CA ALA A 113 4.55 -11.63 14.29
C ALA A 113 3.79 -10.29 14.30
N PRO A 114 2.57 -10.23 13.74
CA PRO A 114 1.82 -8.98 13.65
C PRO A 114 1.29 -8.52 15.00
N LYS A 115 1.07 -7.22 15.11
CA LYS A 115 0.26 -6.59 16.13
C LYS A 115 -1.15 -6.36 15.58
N VAL A 116 -2.17 -6.73 16.34
CA VAL A 116 -3.57 -6.59 15.95
C VAL A 116 -4.25 -5.58 16.86
N VAL A 117 -4.99 -4.63 16.27
CA VAL A 117 -5.76 -3.59 16.97
C VAL A 117 -7.20 -3.61 16.48
N LEU A 118 -8.16 -3.48 17.39
CA LEU A 118 -9.58 -3.39 17.08
C LEU A 118 -10.06 -1.93 17.15
N HIS A 119 -10.81 -1.50 16.14
CA HIS A 119 -11.40 -0.16 16.05
C HIS A 119 -12.92 -0.27 15.94
N HIS A 120 -13.66 0.50 16.74
CA HIS A 120 -15.14 0.56 16.70
C HIS A 120 -15.67 1.54 15.66
N SER A 121 -14.81 2.29 14.99
CA SER A 121 -15.10 3.17 13.86
C SER A 121 -14.02 2.98 12.80
N ASP A 122 -14.32 3.30 11.56
CA ASP A 122 -13.31 3.21 10.49
C ASP A 122 -12.15 4.17 10.82
N PRO A 123 -10.95 3.67 11.12
CA PRO A 123 -9.84 4.54 11.45
C PRO A 123 -9.37 5.40 10.28
N ARG A 124 -9.84 5.12 9.05
CA ARG A 124 -9.60 5.98 7.87
C ARG A 124 -10.42 7.26 7.93
N GLU A 125 -11.65 7.21 8.46
CA GLU A 125 -12.53 8.38 8.61
C GLU A 125 -11.97 9.41 9.60
N SER A 126 -11.18 8.97 10.59
CA SER A 126 -10.52 9.85 11.56
C SER A 126 -9.12 10.29 11.14
N CYS A 127 -8.63 9.82 10.00
CA CYS A 127 -7.30 10.15 9.51
C CYS A 127 -7.36 11.51 8.80
N PRO A 128 -6.57 12.52 9.21
CA PRO A 128 -6.52 13.79 8.50
C PRO A 128 -6.14 13.57 7.03
N GLU A 129 -6.78 14.32 6.14
CA GLU A 129 -6.43 14.26 4.72
C GLU A 129 -4.96 14.65 4.50
N PRO A 130 -4.23 13.88 3.68
CA PRO A 130 -2.86 14.20 3.36
C PRO A 130 -2.78 15.42 2.44
N ASN A 131 -1.92 16.36 2.77
CA ASN A 131 -1.51 17.44 1.88
C ASN A 131 -0.35 16.95 1.01
N VAL A 132 -0.55 16.85 -0.28
CA VAL A 132 0.36 16.16 -1.19
C VAL A 132 0.92 17.11 -2.26
N ILE A 133 2.23 17.01 -2.48
CA ILE A 133 2.90 17.55 -3.66
C ILE A 133 3.50 16.39 -4.44
N PHE A 134 3.11 16.27 -5.70
CA PHE A 134 3.74 15.33 -6.63
C PHE A 134 5.09 15.88 -7.10
N VAL A 135 6.13 15.06 -7.07
CA VAL A 135 7.46 15.45 -7.54
C VAL A 135 7.85 14.59 -8.73
N LEU A 136 7.83 15.23 -9.91
CA LEU A 136 8.10 14.57 -11.17
C LEU A 136 9.37 15.12 -11.85
N GLY A 137 9.88 14.34 -12.78
CA GLY A 137 11.06 14.65 -13.58
C GLY A 137 11.70 13.36 -14.09
N GLY A 138 12.47 13.46 -15.17
CA GLY A 138 13.15 12.32 -15.75
C GLY A 138 14.08 11.60 -14.77
N PRO A 139 14.49 10.37 -15.10
CA PRO A 139 15.53 9.68 -14.35
C PRO A 139 16.79 10.58 -14.23
N GLY A 140 17.41 10.66 -13.05
CA GLY A 140 18.63 11.47 -12.84
C GLY A 140 18.44 12.97 -12.59
N THR A 141 17.20 13.52 -12.61
CA THR A 141 16.94 14.95 -12.37
C THR A 141 17.25 15.45 -10.96
N GLY A 142 17.44 14.53 -9.98
CA GLY A 142 17.72 14.90 -8.59
C GLY A 142 16.49 15.04 -7.71
N LYS A 143 15.35 14.45 -8.10
CA LYS A 143 14.12 14.45 -7.29
C LYS A 143 14.33 14.03 -5.85
N GLY A 144 14.97 12.88 -5.63
CA GLY A 144 15.24 12.37 -4.28
C GLY A 144 16.01 13.38 -3.43
N THR A 145 17.12 13.91 -3.94
CA THR A 145 17.93 14.94 -3.25
C THR A 145 17.13 16.18 -2.89
N MET A 146 16.25 16.62 -3.81
CA MET A 146 15.37 17.75 -3.55
C MET A 146 14.33 17.44 -2.47
N CYS A 147 13.75 16.25 -2.51
CA CYS A 147 12.79 15.81 -1.49
C CYS A 147 13.44 15.64 -0.11
N GLU A 148 14.63 15.05 -0.03
CA GLU A 148 15.42 14.94 1.21
C GLU A 148 15.75 16.31 1.80
N LEU A 149 16.11 17.26 0.96
CA LEU A 149 16.36 18.64 1.40
C LEU A 149 15.08 19.30 1.94
N ALA A 150 13.96 19.14 1.24
CA ALA A 150 12.67 19.66 1.67
C ALA A 150 12.17 18.97 2.96
N GLU A 151 12.42 17.69 3.14
CA GLU A 151 12.14 16.98 4.39
C GLU A 151 12.92 17.58 5.55
N THR A 152 14.23 17.81 5.35
CA THR A 152 15.11 18.34 6.39
C THR A 152 14.79 19.80 6.74
N GLN A 153 14.50 20.65 5.74
CA GLN A 153 14.34 22.09 5.93
C GLN A 153 12.89 22.52 6.19
N LEU A 154 11.91 21.81 5.63
CA LEU A 154 10.51 22.19 5.68
C LEU A 154 9.64 21.23 6.51
N GLY A 155 10.20 20.11 6.97
CA GLY A 155 9.49 19.12 7.77
C GLY A 155 8.45 18.29 6.98
N TRP A 156 8.49 18.35 5.63
CA TRP A 156 7.67 17.49 4.77
C TRP A 156 8.15 16.06 4.84
N THR A 157 7.26 15.12 4.61
CA THR A 157 7.64 13.70 4.55
C THR A 157 7.89 13.29 3.11
N HIS A 158 9.09 12.81 2.84
CA HIS A 158 9.46 12.26 1.54
C HIS A 158 9.01 10.80 1.42
N LEU A 159 8.20 10.48 0.41
CA LEU A 159 7.84 9.13 0.01
C LEU A 159 8.26 8.88 -1.44
N SER A 160 9.27 8.03 -1.62
CA SER A 160 9.73 7.62 -2.93
C SER A 160 9.02 6.34 -3.36
N THR A 161 8.21 6.41 -4.45
CA THR A 161 7.58 5.22 -5.02
C THR A 161 8.58 4.15 -5.41
N GLY A 162 9.74 4.56 -5.92
CA GLY A 162 10.80 3.63 -6.27
C GLY A 162 11.40 2.91 -5.06
N GLU A 163 11.44 3.53 -3.89
CA GLU A 163 11.92 2.89 -2.65
C GLU A 163 10.88 1.97 -2.06
N LEU A 164 9.62 2.39 -2.01
CA LEU A 164 8.51 1.53 -1.57
C LEU A 164 8.42 0.25 -2.41
N LEU A 165 8.57 0.36 -3.73
CA LEU A 165 8.58 -0.82 -4.61
C LEU A 165 9.78 -1.73 -4.34
N ARG A 166 10.98 -1.18 -4.09
CA ARG A 166 12.17 -1.97 -3.76
C ARG A 166 12.07 -2.64 -2.38
N GLU A 167 11.43 -2.00 -1.41
CA GLU A 167 11.14 -2.63 -0.12
C GLU A 167 10.27 -3.88 -0.29
N VAL A 168 9.19 -3.79 -1.09
CA VAL A 168 8.34 -4.95 -1.40
C VAL A 168 9.12 -6.02 -2.16
N GLN A 169 9.95 -5.63 -3.13
CA GLN A 169 10.83 -6.51 -3.88
C GLN A 169 11.74 -7.33 -2.96
N GLN A 170 12.39 -6.69 -1.98
CA GLN A 170 13.26 -7.36 -1.00
C GLN A 170 12.50 -8.29 -0.06
N GLY A 171 11.25 -7.99 0.23
CA GLY A 171 10.37 -8.84 1.04
C GLY A 171 9.95 -10.14 0.37
N GLY A 172 10.10 -10.24 -0.94
CA GLY A 172 9.71 -11.43 -1.73
C GLY A 172 8.21 -11.62 -1.88
N GLY A 173 7.82 -12.72 -2.51
CA GLY A 173 6.42 -13.08 -2.73
C GLY A 173 5.88 -12.71 -4.12
N PRO A 174 4.60 -12.98 -4.39
CA PRO A 174 4.02 -12.82 -5.73
C PRO A 174 4.06 -11.37 -6.26
N ARG A 175 3.84 -10.38 -5.39
CA ARG A 175 3.94 -8.96 -5.77
C ARG A 175 5.38 -8.55 -6.12
N ALA A 176 6.36 -9.09 -5.39
CA ALA A 176 7.77 -8.81 -5.66
C ALA A 176 8.16 -9.29 -7.07
N ALA A 177 7.69 -10.47 -7.50
CA ALA A 177 7.97 -11.00 -8.84
C ALA A 177 7.43 -10.07 -9.95
N VAL A 178 6.21 -9.54 -9.80
CA VAL A 178 5.62 -8.59 -10.75
C VAL A 178 6.40 -7.28 -10.77
N ILE A 179 6.81 -6.79 -9.60
CA ILE A 179 7.61 -5.57 -9.48
C ILE A 179 8.98 -5.76 -10.12
N ASP A 180 9.64 -6.91 -9.88
CA ASP A 180 10.93 -7.27 -10.48
C ASP A 180 10.87 -7.22 -12.00
N GLU A 181 9.90 -7.90 -12.59
CA GLU A 181 9.70 -7.93 -14.04
C GLU A 181 9.52 -6.53 -14.63
N CYS A 182 8.67 -5.70 -14.00
CA CYS A 182 8.44 -4.33 -14.45
C CYS A 182 9.70 -3.44 -14.33
N LEU A 183 10.41 -3.53 -13.20
CA LEU A 183 11.59 -2.69 -12.96
C LEU A 183 12.76 -3.08 -13.89
N GLU A 184 12.99 -4.37 -14.12
CA GLU A 184 14.01 -4.87 -15.05
C GLU A 184 13.70 -4.47 -16.49
N ALA A 185 12.41 -4.54 -16.89
CA ALA A 185 11.95 -4.11 -18.20
C ALA A 185 11.88 -2.57 -18.36
N GLY A 186 12.13 -1.78 -17.29
CA GLY A 186 11.97 -0.32 -17.31
C GLY A 186 10.53 0.15 -17.51
N GLN A 187 9.55 -0.74 -17.27
CA GLN A 187 8.12 -0.48 -17.39
C GLN A 187 7.51 0.04 -16.10
N LEU A 188 6.28 0.55 -16.19
CA LEU A 188 5.52 0.97 -15.03
C LEU A 188 4.93 -0.26 -14.30
N VAL A 189 5.01 -0.23 -12.98
CA VAL A 189 4.33 -1.21 -12.12
C VAL A 189 2.81 -0.95 -12.15
N PRO A 190 1.95 -1.97 -12.08
CA PRO A 190 0.50 -1.81 -12.06
C PRO A 190 0.01 -0.77 -11.04
N ASN A 191 -0.98 0.04 -11.45
CA ASN A 191 -1.47 1.20 -10.69
C ASN A 191 -1.92 0.82 -9.28
N GLU A 192 -2.63 -0.30 -9.17
CA GLU A 192 -3.20 -0.79 -7.92
C GLU A 192 -2.10 -1.07 -6.88
N ILE A 193 -0.97 -1.58 -7.32
CA ILE A 193 0.18 -1.85 -6.42
C ILE A 193 0.76 -0.52 -5.94
N VAL A 194 1.01 0.42 -6.86
CA VAL A 194 1.67 1.69 -6.54
C VAL A 194 0.82 2.54 -5.62
N VAL A 195 -0.46 2.71 -5.95
CA VAL A 195 -1.39 3.57 -5.18
C VAL A 195 -1.65 2.99 -3.80
N THR A 196 -1.85 1.67 -3.72
CA THR A 196 -2.01 0.96 -2.44
C THR A 196 -0.79 1.16 -1.53
N LEU A 197 0.42 1.02 -2.05
CA LEU A 197 1.65 1.20 -1.26
C LEU A 197 1.79 2.63 -0.75
N LEU A 198 1.50 3.63 -1.60
CA LEU A 198 1.52 5.04 -1.19
C LEU A 198 0.47 5.32 -0.11
N GLN A 199 -0.76 4.85 -0.30
CA GLN A 199 -1.83 5.01 0.68
C GLN A 199 -1.45 4.42 2.04
N GLN A 200 -0.97 3.19 2.05
CA GLN A 200 -0.55 2.51 3.28
C GLN A 200 0.61 3.24 3.98
N ALA A 201 1.61 3.69 3.21
CA ALA A 201 2.74 4.43 3.76
C ALA A 201 2.30 5.77 4.38
N MET A 202 1.46 6.55 3.69
CA MET A 202 0.94 7.82 4.21
C MET A 202 0.08 7.60 5.45
N GLN A 203 -0.88 6.66 5.42
CA GLN A 203 -1.73 6.35 6.58
C GLN A 203 -0.92 5.92 7.79
N ARG A 204 0.08 5.06 7.60
CA ARG A 204 0.99 4.65 8.67
C ARG A 204 1.69 5.85 9.30
N ILE A 205 2.24 6.76 8.48
CA ILE A 205 2.96 7.93 8.95
C ILE A 205 2.01 8.90 9.68
N ILE A 206 0.83 9.18 9.12
CA ILE A 206 -0.17 10.04 9.76
C ILE A 206 -0.52 9.51 11.16
N ARG A 207 -0.81 8.21 11.27
CA ARG A 207 -1.18 7.57 12.54
C ARG A 207 -0.06 7.55 13.56
N THR A 208 1.19 7.33 13.12
CA THR A 208 2.32 7.18 14.04
C THR A 208 2.98 8.49 14.42
N THR A 209 2.92 9.50 13.55
CA THR A 209 3.65 10.76 13.74
C THR A 209 2.78 12.00 13.72
N GLY A 210 1.53 11.91 13.26
CA GLY A 210 0.63 13.04 13.01
C GLY A 210 1.02 13.91 11.81
N LYS A 211 2.06 13.55 11.06
CA LYS A 211 2.50 14.33 9.88
C LYS A 211 1.55 14.09 8.70
N THR A 212 1.09 15.16 8.07
CA THR A 212 0.13 15.13 6.96
C THR A 212 0.67 15.68 5.66
N ASN A 213 1.86 16.30 5.64
CA ASN A 213 2.46 16.91 4.46
C ASN A 213 3.42 15.93 3.78
N PHE A 214 3.16 15.57 2.52
CA PHE A 214 3.90 14.55 1.77
C PHE A 214 4.43 15.05 0.43
N LEU A 215 5.67 14.68 0.13
CA LEU A 215 6.29 14.79 -1.19
C LEU A 215 6.30 13.38 -1.80
N LEU A 216 5.50 13.15 -2.85
CA LEU A 216 5.47 11.86 -3.54
C LEU A 216 6.43 11.88 -4.72
N ASP A 217 7.63 11.34 -4.50
CA ASP A 217 8.69 11.27 -5.51
C ASP A 217 8.41 10.15 -6.52
N GLY A 218 8.27 10.55 -7.77
CA GLY A 218 8.06 9.65 -8.90
C GLY A 218 6.62 9.13 -9.01
N PHE A 219 5.64 9.87 -8.54
CA PHE A 219 4.21 9.62 -8.70
C PHE A 219 3.47 10.95 -8.99
N PRO A 220 2.43 10.95 -9.86
CA PRO A 220 2.02 9.87 -10.77
C PRO A 220 2.98 9.73 -11.96
N ARG A 221 3.10 8.52 -12.53
CA ARG A 221 3.93 8.28 -13.73
C ARG A 221 3.12 8.08 -15.00
N SER A 222 1.80 8.05 -14.89
CA SER A 222 0.87 7.95 -16.02
C SER A 222 -0.46 8.60 -15.65
N LEU A 223 -1.28 8.86 -16.67
CA LEU A 223 -2.66 9.33 -16.47
C LEU A 223 -3.48 8.29 -15.68
N ASN A 224 -3.24 7.00 -15.89
CA ASN A 224 -3.91 5.94 -15.14
C ASN A 224 -3.50 5.93 -13.65
N ASN A 225 -2.26 6.28 -13.31
CA ASN A 225 -1.87 6.47 -11.91
C ASN A 225 -2.65 7.63 -11.28
N LEU A 226 -2.83 8.72 -12.03
CA LEU A 226 -3.56 9.88 -11.55
C LEU A 226 -5.06 9.58 -11.37
N GLU A 227 -5.68 8.86 -12.29
CA GLU A 227 -7.07 8.41 -12.15
C GLU A 227 -7.24 7.51 -10.91
N ALA A 228 -6.39 6.50 -10.74
CA ALA A 228 -6.42 5.65 -9.56
C ALA A 228 -6.22 6.43 -8.24
N TRP A 229 -5.44 7.50 -8.26
CA TRP A 229 -5.33 8.43 -7.14
C TRP A 229 -6.65 9.14 -6.84
N TYR A 230 -7.31 9.67 -7.88
CA TYR A 230 -8.57 10.38 -7.73
C TYR A 230 -9.74 9.47 -7.31
N GLU A 231 -9.69 8.20 -7.66
CA GLU A 231 -10.67 7.20 -7.18
C GLU A 231 -10.61 7.04 -5.64
N ILE A 232 -9.42 7.16 -5.06
CA ILE A 232 -9.22 7.00 -3.61
C ILE A 232 -9.46 8.30 -2.84
N TYR A 233 -8.91 9.42 -3.35
CA TYR A 233 -8.89 10.68 -2.60
C TYR A 233 -9.92 11.71 -3.08
N GLY A 234 -10.64 11.42 -4.17
CA GLY A 234 -11.58 12.35 -4.79
C GLY A 234 -10.89 13.42 -5.63
N ARG A 235 -11.61 13.95 -6.62
CA ARG A 235 -11.09 15.00 -7.51
C ARG A 235 -11.15 16.41 -6.90
N GLU A 236 -12.12 16.65 -6.02
CA GLU A 236 -12.37 17.97 -5.46
C GLU A 236 -11.56 18.26 -4.20
N THR A 237 -11.32 17.24 -3.38
CA THR A 237 -10.63 17.37 -2.10
C THR A 237 -9.11 17.24 -2.21
N ALA A 238 -8.62 16.55 -3.21
CA ALA A 238 -7.20 16.30 -3.40
C ALA A 238 -6.70 16.84 -4.73
N LEU A 239 -6.65 18.17 -4.90
CA LEU A 239 -5.92 18.81 -6.00
C LEU A 239 -4.43 18.91 -5.63
N PRO A 240 -3.64 17.86 -5.86
CA PRO A 240 -2.23 17.90 -5.51
C PRO A 240 -1.52 18.91 -6.41
N LYS A 241 -0.58 19.64 -5.81
CA LYS A 241 0.36 20.46 -6.59
C LYS A 241 1.41 19.55 -7.20
N MET A 242 1.97 19.96 -8.33
CA MET A 242 3.06 19.25 -8.97
C MET A 242 4.32 20.12 -9.00
N LEU A 243 5.42 19.53 -8.57
CA LEU A 243 6.77 20.06 -8.78
C LEU A 243 7.44 19.23 -9.88
N TYR A 244 7.71 19.86 -11.02
CA TYR A 244 8.38 19.24 -12.14
C TYR A 244 9.83 19.68 -12.26
N LEU A 245 10.77 18.73 -12.16
CA LEU A 245 12.19 18.97 -12.32
C LEU A 245 12.62 18.62 -13.75
N GLU A 246 13.12 19.60 -14.45
CA GLU A 246 13.63 19.47 -15.81
C GLU A 246 15.16 19.59 -15.84
N CYS A 247 15.79 18.79 -16.69
CA CYS A 247 17.23 18.81 -16.88
C CYS A 247 17.56 18.26 -18.28
N PRO A 248 18.58 18.81 -18.96
CA PRO A 248 19.03 18.31 -20.26
C PRO A 248 19.40 16.81 -20.21
N TYR A 249 19.07 16.11 -21.30
CA TYR A 249 19.24 14.65 -21.37
C TYR A 249 20.70 14.21 -21.14
N GLU A 250 21.66 14.92 -21.70
CA GLU A 250 23.09 14.62 -21.60
C GLU A 250 23.57 14.66 -20.15
N VAL A 251 23.01 15.58 -19.35
CA VAL A 251 23.32 15.69 -17.92
C VAL A 251 22.67 14.54 -17.14
N LEU A 252 21.46 14.15 -17.52
CA LEU A 252 20.75 13.06 -16.87
C LEU A 252 21.47 11.72 -17.03
N GLU A 253 21.91 11.41 -18.26
CA GLU A 253 22.64 10.19 -18.57
C GLU A 253 23.93 10.08 -17.74
N GLN A 254 24.73 11.15 -17.72
CA GLN A 254 25.96 11.19 -16.92
C GLN A 254 25.70 10.97 -15.43
N ARG A 255 24.68 11.61 -14.87
CA ARG A 255 24.31 11.48 -13.45
C ARG A 255 23.89 10.05 -13.08
N ILE A 256 23.12 9.38 -13.96
CA ILE A 256 22.65 8.01 -13.67
C ILE A 256 23.80 7.04 -13.77
N LEU A 257 24.64 7.13 -14.79
CA LEU A 257 25.83 6.28 -14.94
C LEU A 257 26.80 6.47 -13.76
N GLY A 258 26.97 7.72 -13.31
CA GLY A 258 27.74 8.02 -12.10
C GLY A 258 27.16 7.38 -10.85
N ARG A 259 25.82 7.42 -10.69
CA ARG A 259 25.12 6.82 -9.56
C ARG A 259 25.23 5.30 -9.53
N ALA A 260 25.19 4.62 -10.66
CA ALA A 260 25.31 3.17 -10.79
C ALA A 260 26.55 2.63 -10.05
N ASN A 261 27.64 3.38 -10.08
CA ASN A 261 28.89 3.00 -9.42
C ASN A 261 28.83 3.00 -7.88
N PHE A 262 27.83 3.68 -7.29
CA PHE A 262 27.73 3.86 -5.84
C PHE A 262 26.52 3.18 -5.20
N THR A 263 25.42 2.99 -5.96
CA THR A 263 24.14 2.54 -5.37
C THR A 263 23.86 1.05 -5.56
N GLY A 264 24.56 0.38 -6.47
CA GLY A 264 24.36 -1.04 -6.78
C GLY A 264 22.94 -1.36 -7.31
N ARG A 265 22.19 -0.37 -7.80
CA ARG A 265 20.86 -0.56 -8.38
C ARG A 265 20.95 -1.34 -9.68
N ARG A 266 20.25 -2.46 -9.77
CA ARG A 266 20.26 -3.33 -10.96
C ARG A 266 19.70 -2.63 -12.21
N ASP A 267 18.78 -1.67 -12.02
CA ASP A 267 18.12 -0.89 -13.06
C ASP A 267 18.92 0.36 -13.54
N ASP A 268 20.14 0.58 -13.03
CA ASP A 268 21.03 1.67 -13.46
C ASP A 268 22.09 1.19 -14.49
N ASN A 269 21.66 0.42 -15.50
CA ASN A 269 22.45 0.07 -16.68
C ASN A 269 21.95 0.86 -17.90
N ILE A 270 22.79 0.97 -18.95
CA ILE A 270 22.51 1.80 -20.15
C ILE A 270 21.19 1.44 -20.82
N GLU A 271 20.89 0.16 -20.91
CA GLU A 271 19.70 -0.36 -21.59
C GLU A 271 18.44 0.00 -20.78
N SER A 272 18.41 -0.30 -19.49
CA SER A 272 17.32 0.08 -18.58
C SER A 272 17.14 1.61 -18.50
N ILE A 273 18.22 2.37 -18.52
CA ILE A 273 18.17 3.84 -18.54
C ILE A 273 17.44 4.35 -19.79
N ARG A 274 17.78 3.84 -20.96
CA ARG A 274 17.11 4.23 -22.22
C ARG A 274 15.63 3.89 -22.19
N MET A 275 15.27 2.67 -21.77
CA MET A 275 13.88 2.25 -21.65
C MET A 275 13.11 3.13 -20.67
N ARG A 276 13.71 3.49 -19.52
CA ARG A 276 13.11 4.40 -18.54
C ARG A 276 12.88 5.81 -19.10
N PHE A 277 13.74 6.30 -19.97
CA PHE A 277 13.53 7.58 -20.65
C PHE A 277 12.41 7.51 -21.67
N GLU A 278 12.31 6.42 -22.43
CA GLU A 278 11.19 6.23 -23.37
C GLU A 278 9.86 6.09 -22.63
N THR A 279 9.82 5.30 -21.56
CA THR A 279 8.64 5.19 -20.70
C THR A 279 8.27 6.55 -20.09
N PHE A 280 9.25 7.33 -19.63
CA PHE A 280 9.00 8.68 -19.09
C PHE A 280 8.38 9.60 -20.14
N LYS A 281 8.90 9.61 -21.38
CA LYS A 281 8.36 10.40 -22.47
C LYS A 281 6.95 9.97 -22.87
N ALA A 282 6.72 8.67 -22.97
CA ALA A 282 5.45 8.14 -23.45
C ALA A 282 4.34 8.24 -22.39
N GLU A 283 4.64 7.95 -21.13
CA GLU A 283 3.64 7.78 -20.08
C GLU A 283 3.59 8.97 -19.10
N THR A 284 4.75 9.52 -18.73
CA THR A 284 4.81 10.51 -17.65
C THR A 284 4.67 11.95 -18.17
N LEU A 285 5.27 12.30 -19.30
CA LEU A 285 5.14 13.66 -19.86
C LEU A 285 3.69 14.06 -20.14
N PRO A 286 2.79 13.22 -20.67
CA PRO A 286 1.38 13.58 -20.81
C PRO A 286 0.73 13.99 -19.49
N THR A 287 1.11 13.34 -18.38
CA THR A 287 0.62 13.71 -17.04
C THR A 287 1.16 15.09 -16.62
N VAL A 288 2.44 15.38 -16.90
CA VAL A 288 3.04 16.71 -16.62
C VAL A 288 2.31 17.80 -17.42
N GLU A 289 2.04 17.58 -18.70
CA GLU A 289 1.33 18.54 -19.55
C GLU A 289 -0.09 18.83 -19.07
N LEU A 290 -0.79 17.81 -18.53
CA LEU A 290 -2.10 18.00 -17.92
C LEU A 290 -2.06 18.98 -16.74
N PHE A 291 -0.99 18.99 -15.94
CA PHE A 291 -0.83 19.93 -14.82
C PHE A 291 -0.35 21.34 -15.24
N ARG A 292 0.14 21.49 -16.47
CA ARG A 292 0.52 22.80 -17.03
C ARG A 292 -0.65 23.55 -17.63
N SER A 293 -1.71 22.83 -18.05
CA SER A 293 -2.91 23.40 -18.66
C SER A 293 -3.87 23.99 -17.63
#